data_ace2684d6ff442d8f0c71f71ea1fe0e5
#
_entry.id   ace2684d6ff442d8f0c71f71ea1fe0e5
#
_cell.length_a   1.000
_cell.length_b   1.000
_cell.length_c   1.000
_cell.angle_alpha   90.00
_cell.angle_beta   90.00
_cell.angle_gamma   90.00
#
_symmetry.space_group_name_H-M   'P 1'
#
loop_
_entity.id
_entity.type
_entity.pdbx_description
1 polymer ?
#
loop_
_entity_poly.entity_id
_entity_poly.type
_entity_poly.pdbx_seq_one_letter_code
_entity_poly.pdbx_strand_id
1 'polypeptide(L)'
;VITEVTALYPDGVRTLAPAQLDLSYRHSVFSAGEGIVLGAKLRLQKGEGEAIKAKMDDLMARRKTSQPLELPSAGSTFKRPAGYFAGALIEGCGLKGCRVGGAEVSSKHAGFVVNVGGATCADVLALIGKVQKTVYDAHGVMLEPEVKIIRQEEG
;
A
#
# COMPACT_ATOMS: atom_id res chain seq x y z
N VAL A 1 -3.89 -2.33 21.17
CA VAL A 1 -4.56 -3.27 20.26
C VAL A 1 -3.73 -4.54 20.11
N ILE A 2 -2.52 -4.48 19.51
CA ILE A 2 -1.61 -5.65 19.48
C ILE A 2 -1.04 -5.86 20.88
N THR A 3 -1.14 -7.09 21.41
CA THR A 3 -0.57 -7.46 22.71
C THR A 3 0.59 -8.42 22.60
N GLU A 4 0.68 -9.16 21.48
CA GLU A 4 1.70 -10.17 21.27
C GLU A 4 1.77 -10.50 19.78
N VAL A 5 2.96 -10.81 19.26
CA VAL A 5 3.15 -11.37 17.91
C VAL A 5 4.04 -12.60 18.02
N THR A 6 3.60 -13.71 17.43
CA THR A 6 4.40 -14.92 17.27
C THR A 6 4.98 -14.95 15.87
N ALA A 7 6.30 -15.14 15.75
CA ALA A 7 7.00 -15.16 14.47
C ALA A 7 8.04 -16.28 14.42
N LEU A 8 8.27 -16.80 13.21
CA LEU A 8 9.31 -17.77 12.90
C LEU A 8 10.56 -17.02 12.42
N TYR A 9 11.69 -17.29 13.05
CA TYR A 9 13.02 -16.84 12.70
C TYR A 9 13.90 -18.03 12.30
N PRO A 10 15.09 -17.82 11.71
CA PRO A 10 15.99 -18.91 11.35
C PRO A 10 16.38 -19.82 12.52
N ASP A 11 16.42 -19.27 13.73
CA ASP A 11 16.76 -19.99 14.98
C ASP A 11 15.53 -20.53 15.74
N GLY A 12 14.31 -20.35 15.21
CA GLY A 12 13.09 -20.90 15.78
C GLY A 12 11.94 -19.90 15.97
N VAL A 13 10.89 -20.35 16.64
CA VAL A 13 9.69 -19.52 16.91
C VAL A 13 9.93 -18.64 18.13
N ARG A 14 9.62 -17.35 17.99
CA ARG A 14 9.68 -16.36 19.07
C ARG A 14 8.33 -15.68 19.24
N THR A 15 8.05 -15.27 20.48
CA THR A 15 6.91 -14.43 20.85
C THR A 15 7.44 -13.07 21.26
N LEU A 16 6.95 -12.03 20.57
CA LEU A 16 7.38 -10.66 20.74
C LEU A 16 6.28 -9.83 21.42
N ALA A 17 6.67 -9.08 22.46
CA ALA A 17 5.83 -8.05 23.07
C ALA A 17 5.79 -6.78 22.19
N PRO A 18 4.79 -5.89 22.36
CA PRO A 18 4.65 -4.68 21.55
C PRO A 18 5.90 -3.80 21.49
N ALA A 19 6.63 -3.67 22.60
CA ALA A 19 7.87 -2.87 22.66
C ALA A 19 9.00 -3.43 21.79
N GLN A 20 8.95 -4.71 21.44
CA GLN A 20 9.94 -5.39 20.60
C GLN A 20 9.59 -5.35 19.11
N LEU A 21 8.40 -4.83 18.76
CA LEU A 21 7.93 -4.79 17.38
C LEU A 21 8.44 -3.59 16.58
N ASP A 22 9.02 -2.57 17.24
CA ASP A 22 9.51 -1.33 16.63
C ASP A 22 8.52 -0.72 15.63
N LEU A 23 7.25 -0.55 16.10
CA LEU A 23 6.16 -0.08 15.25
C LEU A 23 6.24 1.42 15.03
N SER A 24 6.36 1.83 13.79
CA SER A 24 6.24 3.21 13.35
C SER A 24 5.54 3.31 11.99
N TYR A 25 5.52 4.49 11.37
CA TYR A 25 4.86 4.66 10.07
C TYR A 25 5.49 3.76 9.00
N ARG A 26 4.73 2.80 8.52
CA ARG A 26 5.16 1.80 7.50
C ARG A 26 6.39 0.99 7.91
N HIS A 27 6.62 0.82 9.19
CA HIS A 27 7.77 0.09 9.74
C HIS A 27 7.40 -0.85 10.90
N SER A 28 8.13 -1.95 10.97
CA SER A 28 8.21 -2.89 12.09
C SER A 28 9.52 -3.66 12.02
N VAL A 29 9.86 -4.43 13.05
CA VAL A 29 11.03 -5.34 13.04
C VAL A 29 11.03 -6.30 11.84
N PHE A 30 9.85 -6.62 11.29
CA PHE A 30 9.72 -7.48 10.11
C PHE A 30 9.99 -6.77 8.78
N SER A 31 10.22 -5.45 8.78
CA SER A 31 10.44 -4.68 7.54
C SER A 31 11.75 -5.06 6.84
N ALA A 32 12.74 -5.55 7.59
CA ALA A 32 14.01 -6.08 7.08
C ALA A 32 13.89 -7.50 6.50
N GLY A 33 12.76 -8.19 6.68
CA GLY A 33 12.55 -9.54 6.16
C GLY A 33 13.09 -10.69 7.02
N GLU A 34 13.53 -10.40 8.25
CA GLU A 34 14.18 -11.40 9.15
C GLU A 34 13.19 -12.26 9.94
N GLY A 35 11.94 -12.26 9.62
CA GLY A 35 10.97 -13.08 10.35
C GLY A 35 9.67 -13.23 9.61
N ILE A 36 9.02 -14.39 9.79
CA ILE A 36 7.71 -14.69 9.23
C ILE A 36 6.68 -14.64 10.36
N VAL A 37 5.73 -13.72 10.29
CA VAL A 37 4.65 -13.63 11.28
C VAL A 37 3.74 -14.85 11.16
N LEU A 38 3.60 -15.63 12.24
CA LEU A 38 2.72 -16.78 12.33
C LEU A 38 1.37 -16.43 12.94
N GLY A 39 1.32 -15.43 13.83
CA GLY A 39 0.10 -15.01 14.48
C GLY A 39 0.26 -13.76 15.33
N ALA A 40 -0.88 -13.15 15.69
CA ALA A 40 -0.90 -11.99 16.57
C ALA A 40 -2.08 -12.08 17.54
N LYS A 41 -1.87 -11.65 18.79
CA LYS A 41 -2.93 -11.47 19.77
C LYS A 41 -3.37 -10.01 19.80
N LEU A 42 -4.67 -9.81 19.73
CA LEU A 42 -5.29 -8.50 19.77
C LEU A 42 -6.17 -8.37 21.00
N ARG A 43 -6.04 -7.25 21.71
CA ARG A 43 -6.99 -6.86 22.76
C ARG A 43 -7.91 -5.80 22.20
N LEU A 44 -9.18 -6.12 22.07
CA LEU A 44 -10.23 -5.23 21.59
C LEU A 44 -11.10 -4.78 22.77
N GLN A 45 -11.79 -3.66 22.61
CA GLN A 45 -12.83 -3.22 23.53
C GLN A 45 -14.17 -3.74 23.04
N LYS A 46 -15.05 -4.11 23.97
CA LYS A 46 -16.43 -4.47 23.65
C LYS A 46 -17.17 -3.22 23.16
N GLY A 47 -18.08 -3.40 22.22
CA GLY A 47 -18.96 -2.35 21.69
C GLY A 47 -20.28 -2.96 21.21
N GLU A 48 -21.23 -2.09 20.87
CA GLU A 48 -22.54 -2.49 20.37
C GLU A 48 -22.41 -3.04 18.94
N GLY A 49 -22.83 -4.29 18.73
CA GLY A 49 -22.64 -5.02 17.47
C GLY A 49 -23.24 -4.31 16.26
N GLU A 50 -24.46 -3.78 16.39
CA GLU A 50 -25.14 -3.04 15.32
C GLU A 50 -24.40 -1.75 14.95
N ALA A 51 -23.93 -0.98 15.94
CA ALA A 51 -23.16 0.24 15.72
C ALA A 51 -21.82 -0.06 15.03
N ILE A 52 -21.13 -1.13 15.44
CA ILE A 52 -19.89 -1.59 14.81
C ILE A 52 -20.15 -1.97 13.34
N LYS A 53 -21.20 -2.77 13.09
CA LYS A 53 -21.58 -3.18 11.73
C LYS A 53 -21.92 -1.98 10.85
N ALA A 54 -22.75 -1.06 11.32
CA ALA A 54 -23.11 0.15 10.59
C ALA A 54 -21.87 0.98 10.22
N LYS A 55 -20.89 1.11 11.15
CA LYS A 55 -19.62 1.81 10.89
C LYS A 55 -18.77 1.09 9.84
N MET A 56 -18.71 -0.24 9.88
CA MET A 56 -17.99 -1.04 8.87
C MET A 56 -18.61 -0.88 7.50
N ASP A 57 -19.94 -0.94 7.41
CA ASP A 57 -20.68 -0.81 6.16
C ASP A 57 -20.50 0.59 5.54
N ASP A 58 -20.57 1.66 6.36
CA ASP A 58 -20.30 3.05 5.93
C ASP A 58 -18.87 3.20 5.39
N LEU A 59 -17.87 2.73 6.13
CA LEU A 59 -16.46 2.78 5.71
C LEU A 59 -16.23 1.98 4.43
N MET A 60 -16.85 0.82 4.29
CA MET A 60 -16.76 0.00 3.07
C MET A 60 -17.42 0.70 1.87
N ALA A 61 -18.59 1.34 2.07
CA ALA A 61 -19.25 2.11 1.02
C ALA A 61 -18.37 3.27 0.53
N ARG A 62 -17.79 4.05 1.45
CA ARG A 62 -16.84 5.14 1.12
C ARG A 62 -15.62 4.61 0.35
N ARG A 63 -15.07 3.46 0.79
CA ARG A 63 -13.93 2.84 0.12
C ARG A 63 -14.27 2.41 -1.31
N LYS A 64 -15.43 1.77 -1.52
CA LYS A 64 -15.90 1.38 -2.85
C LYS A 64 -16.11 2.58 -3.78
N THR A 65 -16.55 3.70 -3.23
CA THR A 65 -16.77 4.93 -4.01
C THR A 65 -15.44 5.59 -4.40
N SER A 66 -14.44 5.60 -3.51
CA SER A 66 -13.19 6.34 -3.70
C SER A 66 -12.04 5.54 -4.30
N GLN A 67 -12.06 4.20 -4.23
CA GLN A 67 -10.97 3.34 -4.70
C GLN A 67 -11.40 2.46 -5.88
N PRO A 68 -10.49 2.14 -6.83
CA PRO A 68 -10.79 1.32 -8.01
C PRO A 68 -10.81 -0.18 -7.68
N LEU A 69 -11.73 -0.60 -6.77
CA LEU A 69 -11.78 -2.00 -6.29
C LEU A 69 -12.25 -2.99 -7.36
N GLU A 70 -12.80 -2.49 -8.46
CA GLU A 70 -13.25 -3.24 -9.62
C GLU A 70 -12.13 -3.69 -10.56
N LEU A 71 -10.93 -3.09 -10.42
CA LEU A 71 -9.77 -3.41 -11.25
C LEU A 71 -8.63 -3.99 -10.41
N PRO A 72 -7.87 -4.97 -10.95
CA PRO A 72 -6.70 -5.49 -10.26
C PRO A 72 -5.66 -4.40 -10.01
N SER A 73 -5.16 -4.33 -8.78
CA SER A 73 -4.10 -3.40 -8.38
C SER A 73 -3.36 -3.93 -7.15
N ALA A 74 -2.17 -3.42 -6.88
CA ALA A 74 -1.41 -3.68 -5.66
C ALA A 74 -1.76 -2.69 -4.53
N GLY A 75 -2.91 -1.99 -4.61
CA GLY A 75 -3.31 -0.95 -3.67
C GLY A 75 -2.71 0.41 -4.00
N SER A 76 -2.49 1.25 -2.98
CA SER A 76 -1.81 2.52 -3.17
C SER A 76 -0.37 2.29 -3.63
N THR A 77 0.00 2.91 -4.75
CA THR A 77 1.30 2.64 -5.41
C THR A 77 2.44 3.38 -4.72
N PHE A 78 2.17 4.56 -4.15
CA PHE A 78 3.18 5.41 -3.55
C PHE A 78 2.91 5.69 -2.08
N LYS A 79 3.98 5.79 -1.28
CA LYS A 79 3.93 6.29 0.09
C LYS A 79 3.46 7.75 0.09
N ARG A 80 2.93 8.19 1.23
CA ARG A 80 2.59 9.59 1.41
C ARG A 80 3.86 10.42 1.61
N PRO A 81 4.17 11.39 0.72
CA PRO A 81 5.31 12.28 0.91
C PRO A 81 5.08 13.22 2.11
N ALA A 82 6.15 13.66 2.74
CA ALA A 82 6.08 14.64 3.83
C ALA A 82 5.38 15.94 3.35
N GLY A 83 4.35 16.35 4.05
CA GLY A 83 3.58 17.56 3.74
C GLY A 83 2.62 17.46 2.55
N TYR A 84 2.56 16.33 1.83
CA TYR A 84 1.75 16.18 0.62
C TYR A 84 0.90 14.91 0.63
N PHE A 85 -0.01 14.80 -0.35
CA PHE A 85 -0.72 13.57 -0.69
C PHE A 85 -0.30 13.13 -2.11
N ALA A 86 0.26 11.93 -2.24
CA ALA A 86 0.74 11.41 -3.53
C ALA A 86 -0.35 11.47 -4.61
N GLY A 87 -1.57 11.01 -4.30
CA GLY A 87 -2.70 11.07 -5.24
C GLY A 87 -3.03 12.48 -5.73
N ALA A 88 -2.96 13.49 -4.85
CA ALA A 88 -3.23 14.88 -5.22
C ALA A 88 -2.14 15.44 -6.15
N LEU A 89 -0.87 15.15 -5.90
CA LEU A 89 0.23 15.54 -6.78
C LEU A 89 0.10 14.90 -8.16
N ILE A 90 -0.20 13.60 -8.22
CA ILE A 90 -0.38 12.85 -9.47
C ILE A 90 -1.58 13.40 -10.26
N GLU A 91 -2.71 13.67 -9.59
CA GLU A 91 -3.90 14.27 -10.19
C GLU A 91 -3.63 15.69 -10.68
N GLY A 92 -2.93 16.51 -9.90
CA GLY A 92 -2.52 17.87 -10.28
C GLY A 92 -1.61 17.90 -11.51
N CYS A 93 -0.85 16.84 -11.77
CA CYS A 93 -0.08 16.65 -13.00
C CYS A 93 -0.91 16.15 -14.20
N GLY A 94 -2.23 15.95 -14.06
CA GLY A 94 -3.10 15.46 -15.13
C GLY A 94 -2.86 13.99 -15.50
N LEU A 95 -2.31 13.17 -14.59
CA LEU A 95 -1.89 11.80 -14.90
C LEU A 95 -3.00 10.75 -14.74
N LYS A 96 -4.21 11.10 -14.27
CA LYS A 96 -5.35 10.17 -14.30
C LYS A 96 -5.60 9.64 -15.70
N GLY A 97 -5.77 8.32 -15.84
CA GLY A 97 -5.96 7.65 -17.14
C GLY A 97 -4.67 7.50 -17.97
N CYS A 98 -3.51 7.98 -17.48
CA CYS A 98 -2.23 7.79 -18.17
C CYS A 98 -1.87 6.30 -18.19
N ARG A 99 -1.47 5.79 -19.38
CA ARG A 99 -1.18 4.38 -19.61
C ARG A 99 0.23 4.11 -20.08
N VAL A 100 0.70 2.90 -19.76
CA VAL A 100 1.83 2.22 -20.38
C VAL A 100 1.41 0.76 -20.54
N GLY A 101 1.30 0.27 -21.77
CA GLY A 101 0.74 -1.05 -22.03
C GLY A 101 -0.63 -1.24 -21.38
N GLY A 102 -0.78 -2.32 -20.61
CA GLY A 102 -2.02 -2.61 -19.86
C GLY A 102 -2.10 -1.95 -18.48
N ALA A 103 -1.08 -1.20 -18.03
CA ALA A 103 -1.10 -0.48 -16.77
C ALA A 103 -1.64 0.95 -16.93
N GLU A 104 -2.49 1.38 -16.00
CA GLU A 104 -3.12 2.73 -16.02
C GLU A 104 -3.07 3.37 -14.63
N VAL A 105 -2.82 4.69 -14.57
CA VAL A 105 -3.12 5.48 -13.38
C VAL A 105 -4.64 5.60 -13.28
N SER A 106 -5.22 5.06 -12.22
CA SER A 106 -6.67 5.00 -12.07
C SER A 106 -7.32 6.38 -12.21
N SER A 107 -8.34 6.46 -13.07
CA SER A 107 -9.19 7.64 -13.22
C SER A 107 -10.00 7.94 -11.96
N LYS A 108 -10.30 6.91 -11.15
CA LYS A 108 -11.05 7.02 -9.90
C LYS A 108 -10.18 7.54 -8.74
N HIS A 109 -8.94 7.06 -8.61
CA HIS A 109 -8.01 7.46 -7.56
C HIS A 109 -6.57 7.46 -8.08
N ALA A 110 -5.98 8.63 -8.28
CA ALA A 110 -4.66 8.79 -8.91
C ALA A 110 -3.48 8.12 -8.15
N GLY A 111 -3.66 7.79 -6.87
CA GLY A 111 -2.65 7.04 -6.10
C GLY A 111 -2.57 5.55 -6.43
N PHE A 112 -3.43 5.03 -7.33
CA PHE A 112 -3.50 3.62 -7.72
C PHE A 112 -3.04 3.44 -9.17
N VAL A 113 -2.17 2.48 -9.39
CA VAL A 113 -1.92 1.90 -10.71
C VAL A 113 -2.75 0.63 -10.81
N VAL A 114 -3.58 0.55 -11.85
CA VAL A 114 -4.51 -0.56 -12.10
C VAL A 114 -4.14 -1.30 -13.37
N ASN A 115 -4.48 -2.59 -13.42
CA ASN A 115 -4.38 -3.38 -14.65
C ASN A 115 -5.73 -3.30 -15.38
N VAL A 116 -5.75 -2.64 -16.53
CA VAL A 116 -6.95 -2.51 -17.39
C VAL A 116 -7.04 -3.61 -18.45
N GLY A 117 -6.10 -4.54 -18.44
CA GLY A 117 -6.04 -5.71 -19.32
C GLY A 117 -4.63 -5.99 -19.81
N GLY A 118 -4.10 -7.17 -19.49
CA GLY A 118 -2.81 -7.65 -19.99
C GLY A 118 -1.57 -6.86 -19.54
N ALA A 119 -1.64 -6.11 -18.43
CA ALA A 119 -0.48 -5.38 -17.91
C ALA A 119 0.62 -6.34 -17.48
N THR A 120 1.84 -6.10 -17.96
CA THR A 120 3.07 -6.78 -17.52
C THR A 120 3.69 -6.04 -16.32
N CYS A 121 4.59 -6.70 -15.60
CA CYS A 121 5.39 -6.06 -14.56
C CYS A 121 6.19 -4.87 -15.15
N ALA A 122 6.73 -5.01 -16.35
CA ALA A 122 7.46 -3.95 -17.05
C ALA A 122 6.59 -2.72 -17.31
N ASP A 123 5.33 -2.90 -17.71
CA ASP A 123 4.36 -1.80 -17.91
C ASP A 123 4.13 -1.03 -16.63
N VAL A 124 3.89 -1.76 -15.51
CA VAL A 124 3.66 -1.15 -14.20
C VAL A 124 4.89 -0.36 -13.75
N LEU A 125 6.09 -0.92 -13.88
CA LEU A 125 7.34 -0.25 -13.49
C LEU A 125 7.62 0.98 -14.36
N ALA A 126 7.39 0.89 -15.66
CA ALA A 126 7.55 2.02 -16.58
C ALA A 126 6.55 3.14 -16.26
N LEU A 127 5.30 2.79 -15.91
CA LEU A 127 4.29 3.78 -15.51
C LEU A 127 4.66 4.43 -14.17
N ILE A 128 5.15 3.66 -13.19
CA ILE A 128 5.65 4.19 -11.91
C ILE A 128 6.76 5.22 -12.17
N GLY A 129 7.76 4.88 -12.98
CA GLY A 129 8.86 5.78 -13.34
C GLY A 129 8.38 7.06 -14.05
N LYS A 130 7.41 6.94 -14.96
CA LYS A 130 6.79 8.08 -15.63
C LYS A 130 6.09 9.02 -14.64
N VAL A 131 5.30 8.46 -13.70
CA VAL A 131 4.63 9.23 -12.65
C VAL A 131 5.64 9.94 -11.76
N GLN A 132 6.68 9.22 -11.28
CA GLN A 132 7.74 9.79 -10.46
C GLN A 132 8.42 10.98 -11.14
N LYS A 133 8.83 10.78 -12.41
CA LYS A 133 9.48 11.84 -13.18
C LYS A 133 8.58 13.06 -13.35
N THR A 134 7.33 12.88 -13.76
CA THR A 134 6.40 13.98 -14.02
C THR A 134 6.09 14.77 -12.75
N VAL A 135 5.86 14.08 -11.61
CA VAL A 135 5.61 14.76 -10.33
C VAL A 135 6.85 15.49 -9.84
N TYR A 136 8.04 14.89 -10.00
CA TYR A 136 9.30 15.54 -9.62
C TYR A 136 9.57 16.78 -10.46
N ASP A 137 9.40 16.70 -11.78
CA ASP A 137 9.59 17.85 -12.69
C ASP A 137 8.64 19.01 -12.37
N ALA A 138 7.39 18.71 -11.95
CA ALA A 138 6.36 19.73 -11.68
C ALA A 138 6.43 20.30 -10.25
N HIS A 139 6.82 19.51 -9.26
CA HIS A 139 6.68 19.87 -7.84
C HIS A 139 7.97 19.73 -7.02
N GLY A 140 9.06 19.18 -7.59
CA GLY A 140 10.31 18.88 -6.86
C GLY A 140 10.17 17.76 -5.81
N VAL A 141 9.06 17.01 -5.83
CA VAL A 141 8.75 15.96 -4.86
C VAL A 141 9.01 14.59 -5.48
N MET A 142 9.96 13.83 -4.92
CA MET A 142 10.19 12.45 -5.33
C MET A 142 9.18 11.52 -4.64
N LEU A 143 8.34 10.85 -5.43
CA LEU A 143 7.41 9.85 -4.92
C LEU A 143 8.13 8.52 -4.66
N GLU A 144 8.03 8.01 -3.44
CA GLU A 144 8.57 6.70 -3.07
C GLU A 144 7.51 5.62 -3.27
N PRO A 145 7.78 4.53 -4.03
CA PRO A 145 6.85 3.41 -4.16
C PRO A 145 6.59 2.74 -2.81
N GLU A 146 5.33 2.43 -2.53
CA GLU A 146 4.93 1.59 -1.40
C GLU A 146 4.94 0.10 -1.78
N VAL A 147 4.73 -0.19 -3.06
CA VAL A 147 4.77 -1.55 -3.61
C VAL A 147 6.20 -2.09 -3.54
N LYS A 148 6.35 -3.32 -3.04
CA LYS A 148 7.64 -4.02 -3.00
C LYS A 148 7.86 -4.76 -4.33
N ILE A 149 8.97 -4.46 -4.99
CA ILE A 149 9.37 -5.10 -6.24
C ILE A 149 10.23 -6.31 -5.88
N ILE A 150 9.69 -7.51 -6.09
CA ILE A 150 10.42 -8.76 -5.91
C ILE A 150 11.00 -9.14 -7.27
N ARG A 151 12.33 -9.15 -7.38
CA ARG A 151 13.03 -9.62 -8.56
C ARG A 151 13.45 -11.08 -8.35
N GLN A 152 13.37 -11.91 -9.39
CA GLN A 152 14.09 -13.17 -9.38
C GLN A 152 15.58 -12.83 -9.35
N GLU A 153 16.32 -13.36 -8.38
CA GLU A 153 17.78 -13.37 -8.46
C GLU A 153 18.12 -14.28 -9.65
N GLU A 154 18.83 -13.74 -10.62
CA GLU A 154 19.43 -14.57 -11.67
C GLU A 154 20.45 -15.46 -10.97
N GLY A 155 20.14 -16.78 -10.86
CA GLY A 155 21.00 -17.81 -10.31
C GLY A 155 22.19 -18.14 -11.24
#